data_a346464b828d7150da9f74aaee31114c
#
_entry.id   a346464b828d7150da9f74aaee31114c
#
_cell.length_a   1.000
_cell.length_b   1.000
_cell.length_c   1.000
_cell.angle_alpha   90.00
_cell.angle_beta   90.00
_cell.angle_gamma   90.00
#
_symmetry.space_group_name_H-M   'P 1'
#
loop_
_entity.id
_entity.type
_entity.pdbx_description
1 polymer ?
#
loop_
_entity_poly.entity_id
_entity_poly.type
_entity_poly.pdbx_seq_one_letter_code
_entity_poly.pdbx_strand_id
1 'polypeptide(L)'
;MKKIVIYVLSALALAVLFVYIQIPSETKIKSCFKTSLYDVELCSNSKNYVKLNNISSTLQRTILITEDAGFYTHSGFDQEGIQHCFQKMKEKLRIVCGGSTITQQLAKNLFLSRDKTFYRKGLEALITMKLESTLTKKEILEKYLNVVQFGKNIFGIKQAAFFYFKKTPAQLDAVESAFLAMILPNPEKYSQSYYRKDLTRFARNRILRIINDMYRYKAIGSDGYIAALNKVDYFLSSGQKSVNADPLQISDEDLSEMKNEELSLETIDTVSKDSNTPSDPDLSVSEEEQELEKTFDEMTE
;
A
#
# COMPACT_ATOMS: atom_id res chain seq x y z
N MET A 1 29.17 -2.53 -43.68
CA MET A 1 28.56 -3.34 -42.62
C MET A 1 29.31 -3.24 -41.30
N LYS A 2 30.63 -3.55 -41.17
CA LYS A 2 31.36 -3.49 -39.88
C LYS A 2 31.27 -2.15 -39.15
N LYS A 3 31.40 -0.99 -39.83
CA LYS A 3 31.30 0.35 -39.22
C LYS A 3 29.90 0.63 -38.64
N ILE A 4 28.83 0.20 -39.31
CA ILE A 4 27.46 0.37 -38.85
C ILE A 4 27.23 -0.44 -37.56
N VAL A 5 27.73 -1.69 -37.53
CA VAL A 5 27.63 -2.53 -36.32
C VAL A 5 28.35 -1.90 -35.14
N ILE A 6 29.55 -1.32 -35.35
CA ILE A 6 30.28 -0.60 -34.28
C ILE A 6 29.49 0.60 -33.76
N TYR A 7 28.90 1.40 -34.64
CA TYR A 7 28.08 2.56 -34.19
C TYR A 7 26.84 2.13 -33.44
N VAL A 8 26.17 1.05 -33.86
CA VAL A 8 24.99 0.52 -33.14
C VAL A 8 25.41 -0.01 -31.76
N LEU A 9 26.51 -0.76 -31.67
CA LEU A 9 26.99 -1.27 -30.38
C LEU A 9 27.43 -0.15 -29.43
N SER A 10 28.12 0.89 -29.95
CA SER A 10 28.50 2.04 -29.12
C SER A 10 27.30 2.85 -28.66
N ALA A 11 26.29 3.06 -29.51
CA ALA A 11 25.05 3.71 -29.11
C ALA A 11 24.28 2.93 -28.04
N LEU A 12 24.23 1.60 -28.18
CA LEU A 12 23.63 0.72 -27.17
C LEU A 12 24.40 0.78 -25.84
N ALA A 13 25.73 0.74 -25.88
CA ALA A 13 26.56 0.86 -24.67
C ALA A 13 26.35 2.20 -23.96
N LEU A 14 26.25 3.30 -24.70
CA LEU A 14 25.94 4.62 -24.16
C LEU A 14 24.54 4.68 -23.54
N ALA A 15 23.55 4.06 -24.15
CA ALA A 15 22.20 3.99 -23.63
C ALA A 15 22.14 3.17 -22.30
N VAL A 16 22.83 2.04 -22.25
CA VAL A 16 22.96 1.22 -21.03
C VAL A 16 23.66 2.01 -19.92
N LEU A 17 24.77 2.68 -20.25
CA LEU A 17 25.51 3.52 -19.30
C LEU A 17 24.61 4.67 -18.78
N PHE A 18 23.84 5.30 -19.64
CA PHE A 18 22.90 6.37 -19.27
C PHE A 18 21.83 5.87 -18.29
N VAL A 19 21.27 4.68 -18.51
CA VAL A 19 20.32 4.06 -17.56
C VAL A 19 21.03 3.71 -16.24
N TYR A 20 22.24 3.12 -16.32
CA TYR A 20 23.00 2.71 -15.14
C TYR A 20 23.33 3.87 -14.20
N ILE A 21 23.68 5.04 -14.74
CA ILE A 21 23.99 6.24 -13.93
C ILE A 21 22.76 6.74 -13.15
N GLN A 22 21.55 6.43 -13.59
CA GLN A 22 20.32 6.83 -12.90
C GLN A 22 19.93 5.92 -11.74
N ILE A 23 20.53 4.72 -11.64
CA ILE A 23 20.29 3.80 -10.54
C ILE A 23 21.07 4.29 -9.31
N PRO A 24 20.41 4.50 -8.17
CA PRO A 24 21.08 5.02 -6.97
C PRO A 24 22.11 4.01 -6.44
N SER A 25 23.26 4.52 -6.00
CA SER A 25 24.28 3.71 -5.31
C SER A 25 23.77 3.25 -3.93
N GLU A 26 24.34 2.17 -3.40
CA GLU A 26 24.03 1.68 -2.05
C GLU A 26 24.29 2.74 -0.99
N THR A 27 25.37 3.49 -1.13
CA THR A 27 25.71 4.59 -0.24
C THR A 27 24.60 5.63 -0.23
N LYS A 28 24.05 5.99 -1.38
CA LYS A 28 22.94 6.93 -1.49
C LYS A 28 21.65 6.37 -0.85
N ILE A 29 21.33 5.10 -1.08
CA ILE A 29 20.14 4.43 -0.51
C ILE A 29 20.19 4.42 1.03
N LYS A 30 21.39 4.18 1.60
CA LYS A 30 21.62 4.13 3.06
C LYS A 30 21.87 5.49 3.69
N SER A 31 22.18 6.51 2.90
CA SER A 31 22.47 7.86 3.40
C SER A 31 21.21 8.64 3.76
N CYS A 32 21.44 9.80 4.32
CA CYS A 32 20.45 10.85 4.56
C CYS A 32 20.31 11.70 3.28
N PHE A 33 19.10 11.84 2.75
CA PHE A 33 18.82 12.67 1.57
C PHE A 33 17.36 13.13 1.54
N LYS A 34 17.08 14.10 0.68
CA LYS A 34 15.73 14.50 0.33
C LYS A 34 15.21 13.69 -0.85
N THR A 35 13.94 13.27 -0.77
CA THR A 35 13.31 12.49 -1.83
C THR A 35 13.06 13.33 -3.08
N SER A 36 13.18 12.72 -4.27
CA SER A 36 13.03 13.44 -5.53
C SER A 36 11.60 13.89 -5.79
N LEU A 37 10.60 13.12 -5.30
CA LEU A 37 9.21 13.34 -5.66
C LEU A 37 8.54 14.45 -4.86
N TYR A 38 8.85 14.53 -3.55
CA TYR A 38 8.15 15.43 -2.62
C TYR A 38 9.08 16.25 -1.72
N ASP A 39 10.39 16.22 -1.97
CA ASP A 39 11.42 16.90 -1.17
C ASP A 39 11.38 16.55 0.34
N VAL A 40 10.91 15.33 0.66
CA VAL A 40 10.83 14.83 2.03
C VAL A 40 12.22 14.44 2.52
N GLU A 41 12.62 14.92 3.69
CA GLU A 41 13.87 14.54 4.30
C GLU A 41 13.80 13.12 4.90
N LEU A 42 14.58 12.20 4.34
CA LEU A 42 14.69 10.82 4.79
C LEU A 42 16.01 10.63 5.55
N CYS A 43 16.04 11.11 6.77
CA CYS A 43 17.19 11.03 7.66
C CYS A 43 16.75 10.41 8.99
N SER A 44 17.40 9.33 9.41
CA SER A 44 17.05 8.62 10.66
C SER A 44 17.11 9.50 11.92
N ASN A 45 17.86 10.60 11.86
CA ASN A 45 17.98 11.58 12.95
C ASN A 45 17.06 12.79 12.77
N SER A 46 16.27 12.86 11.67
CA SER A 46 15.39 14.00 11.45
C SER A 46 14.19 13.96 12.41
N LYS A 47 13.69 15.16 12.73
CA LYS A 47 12.54 15.33 13.64
C LYS A 47 11.31 14.56 13.19
N ASN A 48 11.14 14.35 11.88
CA ASN A 48 9.95 13.74 11.30
C ASN A 48 10.11 12.23 11.04
N TYR A 49 11.31 11.68 11.20
CA TYR A 49 11.57 10.26 10.99
C TYR A 49 11.12 9.42 12.19
N VAL A 50 10.51 8.27 11.94
CA VAL A 50 10.06 7.32 12.96
C VAL A 50 10.65 5.95 12.66
N LYS A 51 11.31 5.35 13.64
CA LYS A 51 11.77 3.97 13.55
C LYS A 51 10.57 3.02 13.51
N LEU A 52 10.70 1.91 12.79
CA LEU A 52 9.62 0.93 12.60
C LEU A 52 9.03 0.47 13.94
N ASN A 53 9.88 0.20 14.93
CA ASN A 53 9.45 -0.23 16.28
C ASN A 53 8.63 0.83 17.06
N ASN A 54 8.64 2.07 16.60
CA ASN A 54 7.83 3.16 17.17
C ASN A 54 6.56 3.43 16.36
N ILE A 55 6.19 2.52 15.46
CA ILE A 55 4.96 2.55 14.67
C ILE A 55 4.08 1.39 15.13
N SER A 56 2.79 1.64 15.31
CA SER A 56 1.80 0.61 15.67
C SER A 56 1.92 -0.63 14.78
N SER A 57 2.07 -1.82 15.36
CA SER A 57 2.08 -3.08 14.62
C SER A 57 0.77 -3.29 13.86
N THR A 58 -0.35 -2.86 14.43
CA THR A 58 -1.65 -2.86 13.76
C THR A 58 -1.61 -2.04 12.47
N LEU A 59 -1.02 -0.83 12.49
CA LEU A 59 -0.86 -0.04 11.27
C LEU A 59 0.05 -0.73 10.25
N GLN A 60 1.20 -1.26 10.70
CA GLN A 60 2.13 -1.94 9.80
C GLN A 60 1.43 -3.09 9.06
N ARG A 61 0.75 -3.97 9.79
CA ARG A 61 -0.03 -5.08 9.23
C ARG A 61 -1.15 -4.57 8.30
N THR A 62 -1.88 -3.55 8.70
CA THR A 62 -2.95 -2.97 7.86
C THR A 62 -2.42 -2.48 6.51
N ILE A 63 -1.30 -1.77 6.51
CA ILE A 63 -0.67 -1.28 5.27
C ILE A 63 -0.22 -2.47 4.39
N LEU A 64 0.37 -3.50 4.98
CA LEU A 64 0.79 -4.70 4.25
C LEU A 64 -0.42 -5.41 3.62
N ILE A 65 -1.46 -5.68 4.39
CA ILE A 65 -2.69 -6.34 3.91
C ILE A 65 -3.32 -5.57 2.75
N THR A 66 -3.32 -4.24 2.80
CA THR A 66 -4.01 -3.41 1.81
C THR A 66 -3.19 -3.09 0.57
N GLU A 67 -1.87 -2.95 0.71
CA GLU A 67 -1.00 -2.48 -0.36
C GLU A 67 -0.15 -3.60 -0.98
N ASP A 68 0.24 -4.61 -0.18
CA ASP A 68 1.22 -5.61 -0.60
C ASP A 68 1.20 -6.81 0.36
N ALA A 69 0.18 -7.66 0.27
CA ALA A 69 0.00 -8.79 1.19
C ALA A 69 1.19 -9.78 1.15
N GLY A 70 1.81 -9.95 -0.03
CA GLY A 70 2.99 -10.81 -0.23
C GLY A 70 4.33 -10.10 0.03
N PHE A 71 4.36 -8.95 0.71
CA PHE A 71 5.56 -8.12 0.86
C PHE A 71 6.79 -8.88 1.34
N TYR A 72 6.62 -9.76 2.32
CA TYR A 72 7.74 -10.52 2.91
C TYR A 72 8.16 -11.73 2.09
N THR A 73 7.31 -12.23 1.19
CA THR A 73 7.57 -13.45 0.41
C THR A 73 8.20 -13.19 -0.95
N HIS A 74 7.95 -12.02 -1.56
CA HIS A 74 8.51 -11.67 -2.87
C HIS A 74 9.74 -10.74 -2.78
N SER A 75 10.55 -10.69 -3.85
CA SER A 75 11.73 -9.82 -3.97
C SER A 75 11.44 -8.58 -4.82
N GLY A 76 10.50 -7.75 -4.38
CA GLY A 76 10.14 -6.46 -4.99
C GLY A 76 9.06 -6.51 -6.07
N PHE A 77 8.71 -7.70 -6.57
CA PHE A 77 7.65 -7.89 -7.57
C PHE A 77 6.77 -9.06 -7.15
N ASP A 78 5.52 -8.79 -6.92
CA ASP A 78 4.50 -9.81 -6.65
C ASP A 78 4.08 -10.46 -7.98
N GLN A 79 4.73 -11.58 -8.33
CA GLN A 79 4.45 -12.28 -9.59
C GLN A 79 3.06 -12.93 -9.57
N GLU A 80 2.63 -13.45 -8.45
CA GLU A 80 1.33 -14.10 -8.29
C GLU A 80 0.21 -13.06 -8.37
N GLY A 81 0.33 -11.95 -7.65
CA GLY A 81 -0.59 -10.81 -7.75
C GLY A 81 -0.65 -10.24 -9.17
N ILE A 82 0.46 -10.15 -9.90
CA ILE A 82 0.49 -9.74 -11.30
C ILE A 82 -0.26 -10.73 -12.19
N GLN A 83 -0.03 -12.05 -12.04
CA GLN A 83 -0.73 -13.08 -12.82
C GLN A 83 -2.23 -13.06 -12.56
N HIS A 84 -2.63 -12.98 -11.30
CA HIS A 84 -4.03 -12.89 -10.89
C HIS A 84 -4.71 -11.62 -11.43
N CYS A 85 -3.98 -10.49 -11.36
CA CYS A 85 -4.43 -9.24 -11.96
C CYS A 85 -4.63 -9.36 -13.47
N PHE A 86 -3.70 -10.00 -14.17
CA PHE A 86 -3.78 -10.21 -15.61
C PHE A 86 -4.97 -11.12 -16.01
N GLN A 87 -5.25 -12.16 -15.24
CA GLN A 87 -6.43 -13.01 -15.44
C GLN A 87 -7.74 -12.20 -15.29
N LYS A 88 -7.87 -11.43 -14.20
CA LYS A 88 -9.01 -10.54 -13.98
C LYS A 88 -9.17 -9.48 -15.06
N MET A 89 -8.07 -8.94 -15.59
CA MET A 89 -8.10 -7.99 -16.71
C MET A 89 -8.63 -8.63 -18.00
N LYS A 90 -8.24 -9.88 -18.29
CA LYS A 90 -8.76 -10.65 -19.44
C LYS A 90 -10.26 -10.90 -19.34
N GLU A 91 -10.74 -11.25 -18.16
CA GLU A 91 -12.15 -11.52 -17.91
C GLU A 91 -13.01 -10.25 -18.00
N LYS A 92 -12.52 -9.14 -17.49
CA LYS A 92 -13.28 -7.88 -17.37
C LYS A 92 -13.00 -6.87 -18.46
N LEU A 93 -12.07 -7.14 -19.40
CA LEU A 93 -11.65 -6.26 -20.49
C LEU A 93 -11.26 -4.84 -20.05
N ARG A 94 -10.78 -4.67 -18.80
CA ARG A 94 -10.35 -3.39 -18.22
C ARG A 94 -9.32 -3.60 -17.10
N ILE A 95 -8.56 -2.54 -16.75
CA ILE A 95 -7.61 -2.57 -15.64
C ILE A 95 -8.40 -2.51 -14.32
N VAL A 96 -8.36 -3.59 -13.54
CA VAL A 96 -9.17 -3.75 -12.31
C VAL A 96 -8.35 -3.91 -11.04
N CYS A 97 -7.01 -3.86 -11.11
CA CYS A 97 -6.15 -4.09 -9.95
C CYS A 97 -4.92 -3.21 -9.95
N GLY A 98 -4.48 -2.81 -8.76
CA GLY A 98 -3.20 -2.17 -8.52
C GLY A 98 -2.12 -3.25 -8.38
N GLY A 99 -1.13 -3.25 -9.27
CA GLY A 99 -0.06 -4.26 -9.26
C GLY A 99 1.29 -3.70 -8.83
N SER A 100 1.34 -2.65 -8.02
CA SER A 100 2.60 -2.05 -7.55
C SER A 100 2.85 -2.39 -6.10
N THR A 101 3.96 -3.08 -5.81
CA THR A 101 4.40 -3.43 -4.46
C THR A 101 4.87 -2.21 -3.65
N ILE A 102 4.99 -2.36 -2.33
CA ILE A 102 5.54 -1.34 -1.43
C ILE A 102 6.94 -0.92 -1.88
N THR A 103 7.80 -1.86 -2.32
CA THR A 103 9.15 -1.52 -2.78
C THR A 103 9.14 -0.72 -4.08
N GLN A 104 8.23 -1.02 -5.02
CA GLN A 104 8.04 -0.22 -6.23
C GLN A 104 7.53 1.20 -5.92
N GLN A 105 6.59 1.31 -4.97
CA GLN A 105 6.10 2.60 -4.50
C GLN A 105 7.23 3.40 -3.81
N LEU A 106 8.06 2.74 -3.01
CA LEU A 106 9.22 3.35 -2.38
C LEU A 106 10.22 3.85 -3.43
N ALA A 107 10.59 3.02 -4.41
CA ALA A 107 11.49 3.39 -5.50
C ALA A 107 11.02 4.65 -6.22
N LYS A 108 9.73 4.71 -6.55
CA LYS A 108 9.09 5.88 -7.15
C LYS A 108 9.21 7.11 -6.25
N ASN A 109 8.84 7.00 -4.99
CA ASN A 109 8.79 8.15 -4.07
C ASN A 109 10.19 8.71 -3.76
N LEU A 110 11.21 7.85 -3.70
CA LEU A 110 12.57 8.27 -3.36
C LEU A 110 13.32 8.92 -4.52
N PHE A 111 13.22 8.36 -5.74
CA PHE A 111 14.18 8.63 -6.81
C PHE A 111 13.59 9.06 -8.15
N LEU A 112 12.26 9.02 -8.31
CA LEU A 112 11.64 9.25 -9.61
C LEU A 112 10.71 10.46 -9.61
N SER A 113 10.31 10.89 -10.83
CA SER A 113 9.34 11.95 -11.06
C SER A 113 7.90 11.43 -11.09
N ARG A 114 6.92 12.36 -11.22
CA ARG A 114 5.50 12.02 -11.39
C ARG A 114 5.11 11.59 -12.81
N ASP A 115 6.04 11.62 -13.75
CA ASP A 115 5.77 11.34 -15.15
C ASP A 115 5.23 9.91 -15.33
N LYS A 116 4.22 9.78 -16.17
CA LYS A 116 3.61 8.48 -16.52
C LYS A 116 4.19 7.96 -17.84
N THR A 117 5.49 7.60 -17.85
CA THR A 117 6.17 7.07 -19.03
C THR A 117 6.65 5.63 -18.82
N PHE A 118 6.72 4.84 -19.90
CA PHE A 118 7.29 3.48 -19.84
C PHE A 118 8.75 3.50 -19.39
N TYR A 119 9.51 4.51 -19.81
CA TYR A 119 10.89 4.71 -19.37
C TYR A 119 11.00 4.84 -17.85
N ARG A 120 10.20 5.73 -17.25
CA ARG A 120 10.15 5.88 -15.79
C ARG A 120 9.74 4.57 -15.10
N LYS A 121 8.79 3.81 -15.68
CA LYS A 121 8.38 2.51 -15.10
C LYS A 121 9.50 1.46 -15.21
N GLY A 122 10.29 1.48 -16.28
CA GLY A 122 11.50 0.66 -16.39
C GLY A 122 12.56 1.01 -15.35
N LEU A 123 12.81 2.31 -15.13
CA LEU A 123 13.71 2.76 -14.06
C LEU A 123 13.20 2.37 -12.67
N GLU A 124 11.89 2.48 -12.43
CA GLU A 124 11.27 2.04 -11.18
C GLU A 124 11.57 0.57 -10.91
N ALA A 125 11.45 -0.30 -11.93
CA ALA A 125 11.77 -1.71 -11.78
C ALA A 125 13.25 -1.96 -11.42
N LEU A 126 14.19 -1.29 -12.10
CA LEU A 126 15.62 -1.42 -11.81
C LEU A 126 15.97 -0.91 -10.40
N ILE A 127 15.39 0.22 -9.98
CA ILE A 127 15.60 0.77 -8.64
C ILE A 127 14.95 -0.14 -7.58
N THR A 128 13.80 -0.75 -7.86
CA THR A 128 13.18 -1.74 -6.97
C THR A 128 14.12 -2.91 -6.69
N MET A 129 14.70 -3.53 -7.72
CA MET A 129 15.70 -4.58 -7.55
C MET A 129 16.90 -4.11 -6.72
N LYS A 130 17.36 -2.87 -6.95
CA LYS A 130 18.47 -2.29 -6.19
C LYS A 130 18.10 -2.06 -4.73
N LEU A 131 16.90 -1.62 -4.41
CA LEU A 131 16.41 -1.48 -3.04
C LEU A 131 16.36 -2.83 -2.33
N GLU A 132 15.76 -3.84 -2.93
CA GLU A 132 15.66 -5.20 -2.36
C GLU A 132 17.02 -5.85 -2.13
N SER A 133 18.01 -5.60 -3.00
CA SER A 133 19.37 -6.10 -2.80
C SER A 133 20.20 -5.33 -1.77
N THR A 134 19.73 -4.13 -1.36
CA THR A 134 20.50 -3.21 -0.50
C THR A 134 19.92 -3.09 0.92
N LEU A 135 18.62 -3.25 1.06
CA LEU A 135 17.86 -3.04 2.31
C LEU A 135 17.14 -4.34 2.70
N THR A 136 16.98 -4.53 4.00
CA THR A 136 16.05 -5.54 4.54
C THR A 136 14.59 -5.11 4.35
N LYS A 137 13.66 -6.05 4.37
CA LYS A 137 12.22 -5.76 4.31
C LYS A 137 11.77 -4.78 5.39
N LYS A 138 12.28 -4.90 6.61
CA LYS A 138 12.01 -3.95 7.69
C LYS A 138 12.47 -2.53 7.36
N GLU A 139 13.66 -2.37 6.80
CA GLU A 139 14.17 -1.07 6.38
C GLU A 139 13.37 -0.48 5.20
N ILE A 140 12.92 -1.32 4.28
CA ILE A 140 12.05 -0.90 3.16
C ILE A 140 10.73 -0.36 3.72
N LEU A 141 10.06 -1.11 4.60
CA LEU A 141 8.80 -0.70 5.22
C LEU A 141 8.98 0.56 6.07
N GLU A 142 10.06 0.64 6.87
CA GLU A 142 10.38 1.82 7.66
C GLU A 142 10.52 3.06 6.78
N LYS A 143 11.31 2.98 5.72
CA LYS A 143 11.50 4.08 4.77
C LYS A 143 10.19 4.45 4.05
N TYR A 144 9.42 3.45 3.62
CA TYR A 144 8.13 3.66 2.97
C TYR A 144 7.17 4.46 3.85
N LEU A 145 6.97 4.04 5.08
CA LEU A 145 6.08 4.71 6.03
C LEU A 145 6.54 6.13 6.38
N ASN A 146 7.82 6.44 6.23
CA ASN A 146 8.36 7.78 6.47
C ASN A 146 8.25 8.73 5.27
N VAL A 147 7.99 8.23 4.05
CA VAL A 147 7.97 9.08 2.83
C VAL A 147 6.64 9.08 2.08
N VAL A 148 5.79 8.08 2.31
CA VAL A 148 4.52 7.96 1.57
C VAL A 148 3.59 9.13 1.89
N GLN A 149 2.84 9.56 0.88
CA GLN A 149 1.88 10.65 1.01
C GLN A 149 0.58 10.15 1.66
N PHE A 150 0.11 10.84 2.69
CA PHE A 150 -1.16 10.59 3.39
C PHE A 150 -2.19 11.70 3.19
N GLY A 151 -1.94 12.70 2.37
CA GLY A 151 -2.83 13.84 2.12
C GLY A 151 -2.11 14.96 1.43
N LYS A 152 -2.81 16.06 1.13
CA LYS A 152 -2.19 17.23 0.52
C LYS A 152 -1.11 17.78 1.45
N ASN A 153 0.16 17.74 1.01
CA ASN A 153 1.33 18.17 1.77
C ASN A 153 1.55 17.43 3.10
N ILE A 154 1.01 16.20 3.26
CA ILE A 154 1.20 15.36 4.43
C ILE A 154 2.02 14.14 4.02
N PHE A 155 3.27 14.07 4.47
CA PHE A 155 4.20 13.02 4.10
C PHE A 155 4.75 12.32 5.34
N GLY A 156 4.78 11.01 5.29
CA GLY A 156 5.24 10.14 6.36
C GLY A 156 4.25 10.01 7.53
N ILE A 157 4.37 8.89 8.19
CA ILE A 157 3.43 8.45 9.22
C ILE A 157 3.40 9.37 10.44
N LYS A 158 4.51 10.01 10.80
CA LYS A 158 4.54 10.92 11.96
C LYS A 158 3.65 12.13 11.75
N GLN A 159 3.77 12.76 10.58
CA GLN A 159 2.94 13.90 10.22
C GLN A 159 1.47 13.49 10.10
N ALA A 160 1.20 12.34 9.48
CA ALA A 160 -0.15 11.83 9.31
C ALA A 160 -0.85 11.54 10.65
N ALA A 161 -0.20 10.81 11.55
CA ALA A 161 -0.74 10.48 12.87
C ALA A 161 -1.05 11.74 13.69
N PHE A 162 -0.14 12.71 13.67
CA PHE A 162 -0.36 13.98 14.38
C PHE A 162 -1.43 14.84 13.72
N PHE A 163 -1.42 14.94 12.39
CA PHE A 163 -2.36 15.78 11.65
C PHE A 163 -3.80 15.29 11.85
N TYR A 164 -4.05 14.01 11.58
CA TYR A 164 -5.39 13.45 11.59
C TYR A 164 -5.93 13.18 13.00
N PHE A 165 -5.07 12.70 13.91
CA PHE A 165 -5.52 12.13 15.18
C PHE A 165 -4.90 12.76 16.41
N LYS A 166 -3.94 13.68 16.27
CA LYS A 166 -3.16 14.25 17.39
C LYS A 166 -2.46 13.19 18.23
N LYS A 167 -2.07 12.07 17.61
CA LYS A 167 -1.42 10.92 18.23
C LYS A 167 0.01 10.73 17.70
N THR A 168 0.80 9.94 18.42
CA THR A 168 2.04 9.36 17.90
C THR A 168 1.72 8.15 17.02
N PRO A 169 2.60 7.76 16.08
CA PRO A 169 2.40 6.58 15.25
C PRO A 169 2.20 5.27 16.03
N ALA A 170 2.80 5.15 17.21
CA ALA A 170 2.63 3.98 18.08
C ALA A 170 1.22 3.87 18.70
N GLN A 171 0.49 4.97 18.80
CA GLN A 171 -0.83 5.05 19.45
C GLN A 171 -2.01 4.85 18.47
N LEU A 172 -1.73 4.62 17.19
CA LEU A 172 -2.77 4.44 16.18
C LEU A 172 -3.54 3.14 16.43
N ASP A 173 -4.86 3.24 16.51
CA ASP A 173 -5.76 2.10 16.64
C ASP A 173 -6.21 1.52 15.29
N ALA A 174 -7.06 0.49 15.31
CA ALA A 174 -7.50 -0.22 14.12
C ALA A 174 -8.25 0.68 13.11
N VAL A 175 -9.17 1.53 13.57
CA VAL A 175 -9.95 2.40 12.68
C VAL A 175 -9.06 3.50 12.07
N GLU A 176 -8.17 4.06 12.87
CA GLU A 176 -7.21 5.07 12.42
C GLU A 176 -6.21 4.47 11.42
N SER A 177 -5.77 3.24 11.68
CA SER A 177 -4.91 2.48 10.75
C SER A 177 -5.63 2.18 9.44
N ALA A 178 -6.88 1.73 9.50
CA ALA A 178 -7.70 1.48 8.32
C ALA A 178 -7.99 2.76 7.52
N PHE A 179 -8.21 3.89 8.20
CA PHE A 179 -8.36 5.19 7.54
C PHE A 179 -7.08 5.61 6.80
N LEU A 180 -5.92 5.48 7.43
CA LEU A 180 -4.65 5.81 6.78
C LEU A 180 -4.36 4.90 5.58
N ALA A 181 -4.66 3.60 5.67
CA ALA A 181 -4.54 2.67 4.55
C ALA A 181 -5.52 3.01 3.41
N MET A 182 -6.77 3.36 3.74
CA MET A 182 -7.78 3.75 2.77
C MET A 182 -7.37 4.98 1.93
N ILE A 183 -6.60 5.91 2.49
CA ILE A 183 -6.19 7.13 1.77
C ILE A 183 -5.05 6.88 0.78
N LEU A 184 -4.19 5.87 0.96
CA LEU A 184 -2.95 5.69 0.19
C LEU A 184 -3.11 5.65 -1.33
N PRO A 185 -4.14 5.00 -1.91
CA PRO A 185 -4.30 4.96 -3.36
C PRO A 185 -4.51 6.34 -4.01
N ASN A 186 -5.18 7.26 -3.30
CA ASN A 186 -5.37 8.64 -3.74
C ASN A 186 -5.44 9.59 -2.53
N PRO A 187 -4.26 9.99 -1.97
CA PRO A 187 -4.20 10.70 -0.70
C PRO A 187 -4.93 12.04 -0.69
N GLU A 188 -4.93 12.76 -1.79
CA GLU A 188 -5.58 14.08 -1.86
C GLU A 188 -7.11 13.97 -1.94
N LYS A 189 -7.61 12.98 -2.68
CA LYS A 189 -9.04 12.73 -2.85
C LYS A 189 -9.64 12.08 -1.59
N TYR A 190 -9.05 11.01 -1.11
CA TYR A 190 -9.66 10.20 -0.05
C TYR A 190 -9.51 10.81 1.34
N SER A 191 -8.56 11.73 1.56
CA SER A 191 -8.46 12.50 2.79
C SER A 191 -9.58 13.55 2.97
N GLN A 192 -10.40 13.81 1.95
CA GLN A 192 -11.50 14.78 2.03
C GLN A 192 -12.52 14.46 3.13
N SER A 193 -12.72 13.17 3.46
CA SER A 193 -13.57 12.75 4.58
C SER A 193 -13.15 13.40 5.91
N TYR A 194 -11.84 13.57 6.14
CA TYR A 194 -11.34 14.24 7.34
C TYR A 194 -11.74 15.71 7.39
N TYR A 195 -11.64 16.44 6.29
CA TYR A 195 -11.98 17.87 6.23
C TYR A 195 -13.49 18.08 6.36
N ARG A 196 -14.29 17.17 5.85
CA ARG A 196 -15.76 17.17 5.99
C ARG A 196 -16.23 16.76 7.38
N LYS A 197 -15.36 16.23 8.22
CA LYS A 197 -15.68 15.64 9.54
C LYS A 197 -16.74 14.54 9.47
N ASP A 198 -16.85 13.89 8.32
CA ASP A 198 -17.76 12.79 8.09
C ASP A 198 -17.21 11.83 7.02
N LEU A 199 -17.49 10.53 7.19
CA LEU A 199 -17.14 9.52 6.21
C LEU A 199 -18.17 9.53 5.08
N THR A 200 -17.70 9.68 3.84
CA THR A 200 -18.54 9.36 2.68
C THR A 200 -18.93 7.88 2.73
N ARG A 201 -20.01 7.50 2.05
CA ARG A 201 -20.44 6.10 1.95
C ARG A 201 -19.31 5.20 1.43
N PHE A 202 -18.58 5.67 0.42
CA PHE A 202 -17.39 4.99 -0.11
C PHE A 202 -16.32 4.78 0.98
N ALA A 203 -15.90 5.86 1.66
CA ALA A 203 -14.86 5.79 2.68
C ALA A 203 -15.25 4.85 3.83
N ARG A 204 -16.52 4.90 4.27
CA ARG A 204 -17.06 4.01 5.31
C ARG A 204 -16.98 2.54 4.88
N ASN A 205 -17.48 2.23 3.69
CA ASN A 205 -17.47 0.86 3.18
C ASN A 205 -16.04 0.34 2.99
N ARG A 206 -15.13 1.18 2.49
CA ARG A 206 -13.72 0.81 2.34
C ARG A 206 -13.04 0.56 3.69
N ILE A 207 -13.26 1.41 4.69
CA ILE A 207 -12.72 1.21 6.04
C ILE A 207 -13.27 -0.07 6.67
N LEU A 208 -14.58 -0.35 6.55
CA LEU A 208 -15.18 -1.59 7.07
C LEU A 208 -14.57 -2.83 6.40
N ARG A 209 -14.32 -2.78 5.10
CA ARG A 209 -13.67 -3.86 4.35
C ARG A 209 -12.24 -4.09 4.87
N ILE A 210 -11.45 -3.02 5.03
CA ILE A 210 -10.10 -3.11 5.59
C ILE A 210 -10.12 -3.69 7.00
N ILE A 211 -11.07 -3.30 7.85
CA ILE A 211 -11.21 -3.85 9.21
C ILE A 211 -11.56 -5.35 9.17
N ASN A 212 -12.41 -5.78 8.23
CA ASN A 212 -12.70 -7.19 8.01
C ASN A 212 -11.44 -7.97 7.60
N ASP A 213 -10.65 -7.41 6.67
CA ASP A 213 -9.39 -8.02 6.24
C ASP A 213 -8.38 -8.06 7.40
N MET A 214 -8.28 -7.00 8.21
CA MET A 214 -7.42 -6.99 9.41
C MET A 214 -7.80 -8.11 10.40
N TYR A 215 -9.09 -8.40 10.55
CA TYR A 215 -9.54 -9.51 11.39
C TYR A 215 -9.26 -10.85 10.73
N ARG A 216 -9.58 -10.99 9.46
CA ARG A 216 -9.36 -12.21 8.66
C ARG A 216 -7.89 -12.64 8.66
N TYR A 217 -6.98 -11.69 8.47
CA TYR A 217 -5.52 -11.92 8.49
C TYR A 217 -4.89 -11.73 9.89
N LYS A 218 -5.70 -11.80 10.95
CA LYS A 218 -5.27 -11.76 12.36
C LYS A 218 -4.40 -10.56 12.74
N ALA A 219 -4.50 -9.44 12.01
CA ALA A 219 -3.86 -8.19 12.40
C ALA A 219 -4.51 -7.58 13.65
N ILE A 220 -5.77 -7.94 13.93
CA ILE A 220 -6.51 -7.60 15.14
C ILE A 220 -7.29 -8.83 15.65
N GLY A 221 -7.44 -8.95 16.98
CA GLY A 221 -8.28 -9.99 17.58
C GLY A 221 -9.77 -9.61 17.56
N SER A 222 -10.63 -10.54 18.04
CA SER A 222 -12.10 -10.37 18.09
C SER A 222 -12.53 -9.09 18.83
N ASP A 223 -11.93 -8.79 19.97
CA ASP A 223 -12.28 -7.61 20.75
C ASP A 223 -11.92 -6.32 20.01
N GLY A 224 -10.73 -6.29 19.36
CA GLY A 224 -10.28 -5.18 18.51
C GLY A 224 -11.18 -4.99 17.30
N TYR A 225 -11.67 -6.06 16.69
CA TYR A 225 -12.61 -6.05 15.58
C TYR A 225 -13.95 -5.44 15.98
N ILE A 226 -14.56 -5.93 17.07
CA ILE A 226 -15.84 -5.42 17.58
C ILE A 226 -15.71 -3.93 17.96
N ALA A 227 -14.63 -3.56 18.67
CA ALA A 227 -14.37 -2.18 19.02
C ALA A 227 -14.22 -1.28 17.78
N ALA A 228 -13.54 -1.77 16.73
CA ALA A 228 -13.37 -1.05 15.48
C ALA A 228 -14.71 -0.83 14.75
N LEU A 229 -15.54 -1.86 14.64
CA LEU A 229 -16.86 -1.75 14.01
C LEU A 229 -17.74 -0.72 14.71
N ASN A 230 -17.78 -0.74 16.05
CA ASN A 230 -18.53 0.23 16.84
C ASN A 230 -18.00 1.66 16.67
N LYS A 231 -16.69 1.82 16.49
CA LYS A 231 -16.05 3.14 16.35
C LYS A 231 -16.27 3.76 14.97
N VAL A 232 -16.37 2.97 13.90
CA VAL A 232 -16.49 3.48 12.52
C VAL A 232 -17.67 4.44 12.36
N ASP A 233 -18.80 4.13 12.97
CA ASP A 233 -20.02 4.94 12.84
C ASP A 233 -19.91 6.34 13.45
N TYR A 234 -18.95 6.55 14.34
CA TYR A 234 -18.67 7.83 15.01
C TYR A 234 -17.31 8.41 14.63
N PHE A 235 -16.62 7.75 13.71
CA PHE A 235 -15.27 8.14 13.33
C PHE A 235 -15.29 9.45 12.53
N LEU A 236 -14.44 10.39 12.92
CA LEU A 236 -14.35 11.78 12.43
C LEU A 236 -15.51 12.69 12.80
N SER A 237 -16.65 12.19 13.23
CA SER A 237 -17.77 13.01 13.69
C SER A 237 -17.62 13.34 15.17
N SER A 238 -18.01 14.54 15.58
CA SER A 238 -17.90 15.03 16.97
C SER A 238 -18.93 14.37 17.91
N GLY A 239 -18.98 13.01 17.91
CA GLY A 239 -19.89 12.21 18.74
C GLY A 239 -21.30 12.02 18.14
N GLN A 240 -21.58 12.54 16.97
CA GLN A 240 -22.81 12.23 16.22
C GLN A 240 -22.57 11.02 15.33
N LYS A 241 -23.57 10.12 15.25
CA LYS A 241 -23.53 9.03 14.28
C LYS A 241 -23.47 9.62 12.89
N SER A 242 -22.52 9.18 12.06
CA SER A 242 -22.43 9.56 10.66
C SER A 242 -23.76 9.21 9.97
N VAL A 243 -24.60 10.23 9.78
CA VAL A 243 -25.92 10.07 9.17
C VAL A 243 -25.81 10.55 7.73
N ASN A 244 -25.81 9.61 6.82
CA ASN A 244 -25.90 9.86 5.39
C ASN A 244 -24.77 10.72 4.86
N ALA A 245 -23.67 10.07 4.53
CA ALA A 245 -22.82 10.62 3.48
C ALA A 245 -23.73 10.96 2.31
N ASP A 246 -23.84 12.27 2.04
CA ASP A 246 -24.57 12.80 0.91
C ASP A 246 -24.14 11.99 -0.35
N PRO A 247 -25.06 11.35 -1.08
CA PRO A 247 -24.73 10.62 -2.31
C PRO A 247 -24.23 11.56 -3.42
N LEU A 248 -24.23 12.85 -3.18
CA LEU A 248 -23.93 13.90 -4.12
C LEU A 248 -22.43 14.10 -4.28
N GLN A 249 -21.82 13.39 -5.14
CA GLN A 249 -20.52 13.55 -5.81
C GLN A 249 -19.62 12.32 -5.71
N ILE A 250 -20.20 11.16 -5.86
CA ILE A 250 -19.42 10.04 -6.38
C ILE A 250 -19.35 10.28 -7.89
N SER A 251 -18.18 10.60 -8.43
CA SER A 251 -18.00 10.69 -9.87
C SER A 251 -18.34 9.34 -10.51
N ASP A 252 -18.72 9.32 -11.79
CA ASP A 252 -18.95 8.06 -12.51
C ASP A 252 -17.70 7.15 -12.47
N GLU A 253 -16.50 7.72 -12.34
CA GLU A 253 -15.25 6.99 -12.07
C GLU A 253 -15.25 6.31 -10.70
N ASP A 254 -15.69 6.99 -9.63
CA ASP A 254 -15.77 6.39 -8.30
C ASP A 254 -16.83 5.28 -8.22
N LEU A 255 -17.96 5.47 -8.90
CA LEU A 255 -19.00 4.44 -9.03
C LEU A 255 -18.50 3.25 -9.83
N SER A 256 -17.66 3.47 -10.84
CA SER A 256 -17.06 2.40 -11.64
C SER A 256 -15.99 1.65 -10.83
N GLU A 257 -15.18 2.32 -10.04
CA GLU A 257 -14.22 1.70 -9.12
C GLU A 257 -14.92 0.91 -8.02
N MET A 258 -16.00 1.45 -7.42
CA MET A 258 -16.79 0.75 -6.41
C MET A 258 -17.49 -0.50 -6.97
N LYS A 259 -18.12 -0.40 -8.13
CA LYS A 259 -18.71 -1.57 -8.82
C LYS A 259 -17.66 -2.60 -9.21
N ASN A 260 -16.46 -2.16 -9.56
CA ASN A 260 -15.37 -3.04 -9.95
C ASN A 260 -14.81 -3.80 -8.74
N GLU A 261 -14.69 -3.15 -7.59
CA GLU A 261 -14.28 -3.80 -6.35
C GLU A 261 -15.39 -4.70 -5.79
N GLU A 262 -16.65 -4.29 -5.83
CA GLU A 262 -17.80 -5.06 -5.36
C GLU A 262 -18.02 -6.33 -6.20
N LEU A 263 -17.94 -6.23 -7.54
CA LEU A 263 -17.99 -7.38 -8.44
C LEU A 263 -16.80 -8.34 -8.27
N SER A 264 -15.62 -7.83 -7.85
CA SER A 264 -14.45 -8.67 -7.61
C SER A 264 -14.58 -9.52 -6.35
N LEU A 265 -15.34 -9.04 -5.36
CA LEU A 265 -15.58 -9.76 -4.10
C LEU A 265 -16.72 -10.76 -4.21
N GLU A 266 -17.79 -10.43 -4.92
CA GLU A 266 -18.89 -11.40 -5.19
C GLU A 266 -18.41 -12.61 -5.99
N THR A 267 -17.42 -12.43 -6.88
CA THR A 267 -16.86 -13.57 -7.63
C THR A 267 -15.97 -14.47 -6.76
N ILE A 268 -15.33 -13.95 -5.71
CA ILE A 268 -14.58 -14.78 -4.75
C ILE A 268 -15.54 -15.62 -3.91
N ASP A 269 -16.68 -15.06 -3.48
CA ASP A 269 -17.69 -15.77 -2.71
C ASP A 269 -18.47 -16.81 -3.55
N THR A 270 -18.61 -16.60 -4.84
CA THR A 270 -19.30 -17.57 -5.74
C THR A 270 -18.39 -18.72 -6.15
N VAL A 271 -17.10 -18.51 -6.35
CA VAL A 271 -16.13 -19.60 -6.65
C VAL A 271 -15.94 -20.51 -5.44
N SER A 272 -16.09 -20.00 -4.22
CA SER A 272 -16.06 -20.83 -3.01
C SER A 272 -17.33 -21.65 -2.77
N LYS A 273 -18.45 -21.33 -3.44
CA LYS A 273 -19.73 -22.04 -3.30
C LYS A 273 -19.96 -23.14 -4.32
N ASP A 274 -19.24 -23.15 -5.45
CA ASP A 274 -19.42 -24.16 -6.51
C ASP A 274 -18.55 -25.41 -6.38
N SER A 275 -17.72 -25.53 -5.33
CA SER A 275 -17.09 -26.80 -5.00
C SER A 275 -17.95 -27.57 -4.00
N ASN A 276 -18.83 -28.42 -4.55
CA ASN A 276 -19.55 -29.46 -3.82
C ASN A 276 -18.57 -30.41 -3.12
N THR A 277 -18.32 -30.19 -1.83
CA THR A 277 -17.79 -31.19 -0.91
C THR A 277 -18.51 -31.07 0.43
N PRO A 278 -18.78 -32.19 1.14
CA PRO A 278 -19.70 -32.22 2.27
C PRO A 278 -19.13 -31.45 3.48
N SER A 279 -20.06 -30.83 4.18
CA SER A 279 -19.88 -30.14 5.45
C SER A 279 -19.05 -30.92 6.48
N ASP A 280 -17.86 -30.42 6.79
CA ASP A 280 -17.17 -30.72 8.03
C ASP A 280 -16.79 -29.36 8.69
N PRO A 281 -17.13 -29.15 9.98
CA PRO A 281 -16.92 -27.86 10.63
C PRO A 281 -15.53 -27.80 11.28
N ASP A 282 -14.48 -27.78 10.46
CA ASP A 282 -13.15 -27.51 10.94
C ASP A 282 -12.55 -26.38 10.10
N LEU A 283 -12.51 -25.19 10.69
CA LEU A 283 -11.85 -24.00 10.17
C LEU A 283 -10.33 -24.22 10.17
N SER A 284 -9.84 -25.06 9.26
CA SER A 284 -8.41 -25.10 8.98
C SER A 284 -8.04 -23.84 8.21
N VAL A 285 -7.32 -22.95 8.90
CA VAL A 285 -6.59 -21.82 8.30
C VAL A 285 -5.70 -22.37 7.18
N SER A 286 -5.72 -21.77 6.00
CA SER A 286 -4.90 -22.22 4.87
C SER A 286 -3.41 -22.19 5.24
N GLU A 287 -2.61 -23.08 4.64
CA GLU A 287 -1.16 -23.12 4.89
C GLU A 287 -0.50 -21.77 4.58
N GLU A 288 -0.99 -21.04 3.58
CA GLU A 288 -0.53 -19.67 3.25
C GLU A 288 -0.83 -18.65 4.37
N GLU A 289 -1.98 -18.75 5.03
CA GLU A 289 -2.32 -17.86 6.15
C GLU A 289 -1.46 -18.15 7.39
N GLN A 290 -1.10 -19.41 7.60
CA GLN A 290 -0.18 -19.81 8.69
C GLN A 290 1.26 -19.39 8.40
N GLU A 291 1.70 -19.46 7.16
CA GLU A 291 3.02 -19.04 6.74
C GLU A 291 3.19 -17.52 6.82
N LEU A 292 2.16 -16.75 6.45
CA LEU A 292 2.15 -15.29 6.58
C LEU A 292 2.22 -14.85 8.06
N GLU A 293 1.47 -15.51 8.94
CA GLU A 293 1.48 -15.24 10.37
C GLU A 293 2.84 -15.57 10.98
N LYS A 294 3.37 -16.76 10.69
CA LYS A 294 4.66 -17.20 11.19
C LYS A 294 5.80 -16.29 10.71
N THR A 295 5.79 -15.93 9.42
CA THR A 295 6.79 -15.03 8.85
C THR A 295 6.73 -13.64 9.48
N PHE A 296 5.53 -13.15 9.78
CA PHE A 296 5.36 -11.85 10.41
C PHE A 296 5.84 -11.85 11.87
N ASP A 297 5.52 -12.90 12.64
CA ASP A 297 5.90 -13.00 14.05
C ASP A 297 7.41 -13.24 14.22
N GLU A 298 8.02 -14.11 13.40
CA GLU A 298 9.48 -14.34 13.39
C GLU A 298 10.31 -13.09 13.02
N MET A 299 9.71 -12.11 12.31
CA MET A 299 10.40 -10.89 11.89
C MET A 299 10.14 -9.69 12.82
N THR A 300 9.26 -9.85 13.81
CA THR A 300 8.96 -8.79 14.80
C THR A 300 9.64 -9.01 16.15
N GLU A 301 10.20 -10.21 16.40
CA GLU A 301 11.16 -10.48 17.49
C GLU A 301 12.58 -10.06 17.09
#